data_4cc34dcf535f8da4adf32a39d69e052e
#
_entry.id   4cc34dcf535f8da4adf32a39d69e052e
#
_cell.length_a   1.000
_cell.length_b   1.000
_cell.length_c   1.000
_cell.angle_alpha   90.00
_cell.angle_beta   90.00
_cell.angle_gamma   90.00
#
_symmetry.space_group_name_H-M   'P 1'
#
loop_
_entity.id
_entity.type
_entity.pdbx_description
1 polymer ?
#
loop_
_entity_poly.entity_id
_entity_poly.type
_entity_poly.pdbx_seq_one_letter_code
_entity_poly.pdbx_strand_id
1 'polypeptide(L)'
;MKFTKMQGAGNDYVYVDCTKLPLANPSEVAVRVSDRHFGIGSDGLILIKPSDNADFFMEMYNADGSQGQMCGNGIRCVGKYVYDNGLTDKTTVNVETLAGIKILKLNVGDDGKVASVVVNMGKPELEASKVPVDVNALVEYKAAYRNTYKNDAKLCPLAVKALDNVENAVINEAILVDGKSYDITGVSMGNPHDIVYLDNDMDITKFDIEKVGPYFENHKAFPERINTEFVQVLDRKTLNMRVWERGSGETFACGTGTCATVVATVLN
;
A
#
# COMPACT_ATOMS: atom_id res chain seq x y z
N MET A 1 -10.62 -8.65 27.37
CA MET A 1 -10.69 -7.87 26.11
C MET A 1 -11.65 -8.57 25.15
N LYS A 2 -12.66 -7.86 24.61
CA LYS A 2 -13.50 -8.36 23.50
C LYS A 2 -12.81 -7.95 22.20
N PHE A 3 -12.71 -8.87 21.24
CA PHE A 3 -12.08 -8.62 19.96
C PHE A 3 -12.81 -9.30 18.81
N THR A 4 -12.54 -8.87 17.60
CA THR A 4 -12.94 -9.54 16.36
C THR A 4 -11.70 -9.75 15.51
N LYS A 5 -11.51 -10.96 14.97
CA LYS A 5 -10.45 -11.23 13.99
C LYS A 5 -11.02 -11.08 12.60
N MET A 6 -10.39 -10.25 11.78
CA MET A 6 -10.80 -10.02 10.38
C MET A 6 -9.57 -10.02 9.48
N GLN A 7 -9.77 -10.25 8.21
CA GLN A 7 -8.71 -10.18 7.20
C GLN A 7 -9.18 -9.39 5.98
N GLY A 8 -8.25 -8.70 5.34
CA GLY A 8 -8.43 -8.09 4.03
C GLY A 8 -7.31 -8.56 3.10
N ALA A 9 -7.66 -9.32 2.05
CA ALA A 9 -6.70 -9.89 1.11
C ALA A 9 -5.58 -10.73 1.79
N GLY A 10 -5.94 -11.53 2.79
CA GLY A 10 -5.01 -12.40 3.53
C GLY A 10 -4.27 -11.73 4.68
N ASN A 11 -4.23 -10.41 4.72
CA ASN A 11 -3.61 -9.64 5.80
C ASN A 11 -4.59 -9.55 6.99
N ASP A 12 -4.29 -10.28 8.08
CA ASP A 12 -5.20 -10.51 9.19
C ASP A 12 -4.81 -9.72 10.44
N TYR A 13 -5.80 -9.04 11.04
CA TYR A 13 -5.62 -8.27 12.27
C TYR A 13 -6.64 -8.65 13.34
N VAL A 14 -6.23 -8.43 14.58
CA VAL A 14 -7.15 -8.39 15.73
C VAL A 14 -7.71 -6.98 15.85
N TYR A 15 -9.04 -6.83 15.81
CA TYR A 15 -9.75 -5.55 15.93
C TYR A 15 -10.37 -5.42 17.31
N VAL A 16 -10.15 -4.28 17.95
CA VAL A 16 -10.74 -3.95 19.27
C VAL A 16 -11.51 -2.64 19.16
N ASP A 17 -12.77 -2.69 19.55
CA ASP A 17 -13.60 -1.49 19.71
C ASP A 17 -13.19 -0.76 20.99
N CYS A 18 -12.54 0.38 20.80
CA CYS A 18 -12.10 1.29 21.84
C CYS A 18 -12.90 2.61 21.83
N THR A 19 -14.09 2.63 21.23
CA THR A 19 -14.95 3.83 21.18
C THR A 19 -15.46 4.23 22.56
N LYS A 20 -15.58 3.27 23.49
CA LYS A 20 -16.06 3.51 24.87
C LYS A 20 -14.99 3.28 25.93
N LEU A 21 -14.13 2.31 25.74
CA LEU A 21 -13.11 1.92 26.73
C LEU A 21 -11.75 1.81 26.05
N PRO A 22 -10.75 2.61 26.44
CA PRO A 22 -9.42 2.53 25.88
C PRO A 22 -8.72 1.22 26.28
N LEU A 23 -7.87 0.72 25.39
CA LEU A 23 -6.97 -0.40 25.67
C LEU A 23 -5.65 0.14 26.22
N ALA A 24 -5.24 -0.34 27.38
CA ALA A 24 -3.92 -0.02 27.95
C ALA A 24 -2.80 -0.81 27.23
N ASN A 25 -1.63 -0.19 27.11
CA ASN A 25 -0.40 -0.80 26.56
C ASN A 25 -0.61 -1.51 25.21
N PRO A 26 -1.19 -0.84 24.17
CA PRO A 26 -1.57 -1.50 22.94
C PRO A 26 -0.39 -2.13 22.19
N SER A 27 0.82 -1.57 22.28
CA SER A 27 2.03 -2.14 21.68
C SER A 27 2.35 -3.53 22.26
N GLU A 28 2.36 -3.67 23.58
CA GLU A 28 2.60 -4.96 24.25
C GLU A 28 1.48 -5.96 23.97
N VAL A 29 0.22 -5.47 23.92
CA VAL A 29 -0.93 -6.31 23.59
C VAL A 29 -0.81 -6.81 22.15
N ALA A 30 -0.37 -5.97 21.20
CA ALA A 30 -0.17 -6.35 19.79
C ALA A 30 0.81 -7.52 19.70
N VAL A 31 1.97 -7.45 20.34
CA VAL A 31 2.95 -8.56 20.36
C VAL A 31 2.31 -9.86 20.86
N ARG A 32 1.58 -9.78 21.99
CA ARG A 32 0.99 -10.96 22.61
C ARG A 32 -0.13 -11.58 21.79
N VAL A 33 -1.04 -10.77 21.23
CA VAL A 33 -2.19 -11.29 20.46
C VAL A 33 -1.78 -11.76 19.07
N SER A 34 -0.70 -11.21 18.52
CA SER A 34 -0.23 -11.55 17.18
C SER A 34 0.51 -12.89 17.13
N ASP A 35 1.04 -13.38 18.25
CA ASP A 35 1.69 -14.68 18.30
C ASP A 35 0.73 -15.77 17.78
N ARG A 36 1.18 -16.50 16.73
CA ARG A 36 0.34 -17.49 16.04
C ARG A 36 0.26 -18.84 16.78
N HIS A 37 1.10 -19.02 17.80
CA HIS A 37 1.13 -20.25 18.61
C HIS A 37 0.53 -20.06 20.00
N PHE A 38 0.83 -18.94 20.65
CA PHE A 38 0.43 -18.69 22.04
C PHE A 38 -0.55 -17.52 22.20
N GLY A 39 -0.83 -16.79 21.11
CA GLY A 39 -1.81 -15.71 21.06
C GLY A 39 -3.05 -16.06 20.25
N ILE A 40 -3.68 -15.03 19.65
CA ILE A 40 -4.78 -15.17 18.71
C ILE A 40 -4.22 -15.50 17.31
N GLY A 41 -3.00 -15.05 17.03
CA GLY A 41 -2.33 -15.13 15.73
C GLY A 41 -2.86 -14.10 14.75
N SER A 42 -2.02 -13.14 14.34
CA SER A 42 -2.39 -12.09 13.38
C SER A 42 -1.14 -11.35 12.91
N ASP A 43 -1.29 -10.50 11.89
CA ASP A 43 -0.25 -9.58 11.45
C ASP A 43 -0.15 -8.33 12.35
N GLY A 44 -1.10 -8.17 13.29
CA GLY A 44 -1.08 -7.09 14.25
C GLY A 44 -2.44 -6.81 14.91
N LEU A 45 -2.51 -5.64 15.52
CA LEU A 45 -3.65 -5.15 16.28
C LEU A 45 -4.16 -3.83 15.69
N ILE A 46 -5.46 -3.69 15.52
CA ILE A 46 -6.12 -2.45 15.13
C ILE A 46 -7.14 -2.05 16.20
N LEU A 47 -7.00 -0.82 16.69
CA LEU A 47 -7.92 -0.21 17.61
C LEU A 47 -8.83 0.78 16.86
N ILE A 48 -10.14 0.65 17.06
CA ILE A 48 -11.15 1.58 16.54
C ILE A 48 -11.50 2.52 17.67
N LYS A 49 -11.10 3.78 17.55
CA LYS A 49 -11.20 4.80 18.59
C LYS A 49 -12.11 5.94 18.16
N PRO A 50 -12.63 6.77 19.09
CA PRO A 50 -13.25 8.03 18.73
C PRO A 50 -12.22 8.97 18.11
N SER A 51 -12.67 9.89 17.26
CA SER A 51 -11.87 10.96 16.65
C SER A 51 -12.57 12.30 16.83
N ASP A 52 -11.78 13.35 17.02
CA ASP A 52 -12.27 14.73 17.02
C ASP A 52 -12.36 15.32 15.60
N ASN A 53 -11.68 14.68 14.62
CA ASN A 53 -11.52 15.18 13.25
C ASN A 53 -12.27 14.36 12.19
N ALA A 54 -12.74 13.15 12.56
CA ALA A 54 -13.38 12.21 11.66
C ALA A 54 -14.46 11.40 12.39
N ASP A 55 -15.09 10.43 11.70
CA ASP A 55 -16.09 9.57 12.35
C ASP A 55 -15.43 8.60 13.34
N PHE A 56 -14.22 8.11 12.99
CA PHE A 56 -13.43 7.20 13.83
C PHE A 56 -11.93 7.47 13.63
N PHE A 57 -11.12 7.02 14.59
CA PHE A 57 -9.67 6.95 14.48
C PHE A 57 -9.21 5.49 14.46
N MET A 58 -8.48 5.11 13.43
CA MET A 58 -7.81 3.82 13.31
C MET A 58 -6.38 3.94 13.82
N GLU A 59 -6.09 3.32 14.94
CA GLU A 59 -4.75 3.16 15.47
C GLU A 59 -4.30 1.71 15.26
N MET A 60 -3.12 1.51 14.68
CA MET A 60 -2.65 0.17 14.35
C MET A 60 -1.24 -0.11 14.87
N TYR A 61 -1.02 -1.37 15.21
CA TYR A 61 0.26 -1.91 15.65
C TYR A 61 0.56 -3.19 14.89
N ASN A 62 1.81 -3.31 14.43
CA ASN A 62 2.32 -4.53 13.80
C ASN A 62 2.52 -5.64 14.84
N ALA A 63 2.79 -6.87 14.39
CA ALA A 63 3.01 -8.00 15.25
C ALA A 63 4.23 -7.85 16.20
N ASP A 64 5.20 -7.01 15.84
CA ASP A 64 6.36 -6.67 16.66
C ASP A 64 6.09 -5.56 17.69
N GLY A 65 4.86 -5.02 17.73
CA GLY A 65 4.45 -3.92 18.60
C GLY A 65 4.76 -2.53 18.08
N SER A 66 5.41 -2.40 16.95
CA SER A 66 5.63 -1.10 16.30
C SER A 66 4.32 -0.48 15.80
N GLN A 67 4.18 0.85 15.95
CA GLN A 67 3.00 1.55 15.50
C GLN A 67 3.08 1.82 13.99
N GLY A 68 2.07 1.35 13.24
CA GLY A 68 1.95 1.62 11.82
C GLY A 68 1.14 2.90 11.54
N GLN A 69 1.44 3.56 10.43
CA GLN A 69 0.75 4.80 10.07
C GLN A 69 -0.65 4.54 9.47
N MET A 70 -0.78 3.53 8.63
CA MET A 70 -2.01 3.12 7.96
C MET A 70 -1.82 1.75 7.29
N CYS A 71 -2.90 0.97 7.22
CA CYS A 71 -2.97 -0.25 6.43
C CYS A 71 -4.21 -0.22 5.53
N GLY A 72 -4.00 -0.23 4.20
CA GLY A 72 -5.08 -0.20 3.22
C GLY A 72 -6.00 -1.43 3.29
N ASN A 73 -5.45 -2.59 3.67
CA ASN A 73 -6.23 -3.81 3.90
C ASN A 73 -7.04 -3.70 5.19
N GLY A 74 -6.39 -3.30 6.28
CA GLY A 74 -7.00 -3.16 7.60
C GLY A 74 -8.11 -2.12 7.67
N ILE A 75 -7.96 -0.97 7.00
CA ILE A 75 -8.97 0.09 7.05
C ILE A 75 -10.30 -0.32 6.39
N ARG A 76 -10.26 -1.21 5.38
CA ARG A 76 -11.50 -1.77 4.81
C ARG A 76 -12.27 -2.59 5.84
N CYS A 77 -11.55 -3.36 6.64
CA CYS A 77 -12.14 -4.10 7.76
C CYS A 77 -12.70 -3.15 8.84
N VAL A 78 -12.02 -2.02 9.13
CA VAL A 78 -12.58 -0.98 10.02
C VAL A 78 -13.92 -0.48 9.49
N GLY A 79 -14.01 -0.10 8.20
CA GLY A 79 -15.26 0.34 7.58
C GLY A 79 -16.39 -0.69 7.73
N LYS A 80 -16.08 -1.96 7.42
CA LYS A 80 -17.04 -3.06 7.62
C LYS A 80 -17.43 -3.23 9.09
N TYR A 81 -16.45 -3.21 10.00
CA TYR A 81 -16.69 -3.40 11.42
C TYR A 81 -17.64 -2.36 11.99
N VAL A 82 -17.38 -1.06 11.74
CA VAL A 82 -18.17 0.02 12.35
C VAL A 82 -19.62 0.03 11.87
N TYR A 83 -19.86 -0.34 10.61
CA TYR A 83 -21.21 -0.44 10.06
C TYR A 83 -21.94 -1.71 10.55
N ASP A 84 -21.33 -2.87 10.38
CA ASP A 84 -21.95 -4.16 10.69
C ASP A 84 -22.24 -4.35 12.20
N ASN A 85 -21.51 -3.63 13.07
CA ASN A 85 -21.73 -3.64 14.52
C ASN A 85 -22.57 -2.45 15.02
N GLY A 86 -23.14 -1.64 14.12
CA GLY A 86 -24.05 -0.54 14.48
C GLY A 86 -23.39 0.64 15.19
N LEU A 87 -22.07 0.83 15.01
CA LEU A 87 -21.38 2.03 15.50
C LEU A 87 -21.68 3.25 14.62
N THR A 88 -22.11 3.04 13.39
CA THR A 88 -22.59 4.06 12.45
C THR A 88 -23.60 3.45 11.47
N ASP A 89 -24.49 4.29 10.94
CA ASP A 89 -25.41 3.99 9.83
C ASP A 89 -24.96 4.64 8.49
N LYS A 90 -23.84 5.37 8.52
CA LYS A 90 -23.29 6.04 7.33
C LYS A 90 -22.68 5.03 6.36
N THR A 91 -22.97 5.21 5.08
CA THR A 91 -22.31 4.46 3.98
C THR A 91 -21.08 5.18 3.41
N THR A 92 -20.83 6.42 3.87
CA THR A 92 -19.57 7.13 3.65
C THR A 92 -19.00 7.47 5.03
N VAL A 93 -17.84 6.89 5.34
CA VAL A 93 -17.22 6.98 6.66
C VAL A 93 -15.82 7.60 6.52
N ASN A 94 -15.54 8.63 7.29
CA ASN A 94 -14.22 9.22 7.39
C ASN A 94 -13.46 8.56 8.54
N VAL A 95 -12.28 8.04 8.25
CA VAL A 95 -11.43 7.40 9.25
C VAL A 95 -10.11 8.15 9.32
N GLU A 96 -9.84 8.72 10.48
CA GLU A 96 -8.55 9.31 10.80
C GLU A 96 -7.50 8.20 10.96
N THR A 97 -6.31 8.45 10.46
CA THR A 97 -5.12 7.60 10.61
C THR A 97 -3.90 8.49 10.82
N LEU A 98 -2.76 7.94 11.23
CA LEU A 98 -1.50 8.71 11.28
C LEU A 98 -1.04 9.19 9.90
N ALA A 99 -1.54 8.55 8.81
CA ALA A 99 -1.31 8.98 7.42
C ALA A 99 -2.44 9.89 6.90
N GLY A 100 -3.16 10.59 7.79
CA GLY A 100 -4.26 11.49 7.47
C GLY A 100 -5.62 10.79 7.37
N ILE A 101 -6.65 11.59 7.07
CA ILE A 101 -8.04 11.11 6.99
C ILE A 101 -8.25 10.36 5.68
N LYS A 102 -8.83 9.16 5.76
CA LYS A 102 -9.24 8.34 4.62
C LYS A 102 -10.76 8.29 4.53
N ILE A 103 -11.27 8.50 3.33
CA ILE A 103 -12.71 8.44 3.03
C ILE A 103 -13.02 7.05 2.52
N LEU A 104 -13.93 6.37 3.19
CA LEU A 104 -14.40 5.03 2.85
C LEU A 104 -15.83 5.11 2.32
N LYS A 105 -16.08 4.50 1.16
CA LYS A 105 -17.43 4.27 0.66
C LYS A 105 -17.77 2.79 0.86
N LEU A 106 -18.79 2.53 1.67
CA LEU A 106 -19.25 1.20 2.02
C LEU A 106 -20.32 0.76 1.03
N ASN A 107 -20.14 -0.39 0.41
CA ASN A 107 -21.15 -1.02 -0.42
C ASN A 107 -21.85 -2.09 0.42
N VAL A 108 -23.10 -1.82 0.79
CA VAL A 108 -23.92 -2.70 1.63
C VAL A 108 -24.63 -3.70 0.72
N GLY A 109 -24.56 -4.98 1.07
CA GLY A 109 -25.25 -6.06 0.38
C GLY A 109 -26.72 -6.20 0.81
N ASP A 110 -27.42 -7.13 0.16
CA ASP A 110 -28.84 -7.40 0.44
C ASP A 110 -29.10 -7.96 1.84
N ASP A 111 -28.07 -8.49 2.48
CA ASP A 111 -28.09 -8.96 3.87
C ASP A 111 -27.95 -7.82 4.92
N GLY A 112 -27.88 -6.57 4.45
CA GLY A 112 -27.68 -5.39 5.29
C GLY A 112 -26.26 -5.25 5.86
N LYS A 113 -25.30 -6.02 5.38
CA LYS A 113 -23.90 -5.96 5.79
C LYS A 113 -23.00 -5.42 4.68
N VAL A 114 -21.86 -4.89 5.07
CA VAL A 114 -20.89 -4.38 4.10
C VAL A 114 -20.26 -5.53 3.32
N ALA A 115 -20.50 -5.54 2.01
CA ALA A 115 -19.94 -6.52 1.08
C ALA A 115 -18.55 -6.11 0.57
N SER A 116 -18.34 -4.79 0.33
CA SER A 116 -17.05 -4.25 -0.11
C SER A 116 -16.87 -2.80 0.35
N VAL A 117 -15.61 -2.35 0.37
CA VAL A 117 -15.24 -0.98 0.78
C VAL A 117 -14.31 -0.38 -0.26
N VAL A 118 -14.70 0.79 -0.78
CA VAL A 118 -13.82 1.63 -1.62
C VAL A 118 -13.12 2.62 -0.71
N VAL A 119 -11.80 2.67 -0.80
CA VAL A 119 -10.97 3.59 0.00
C VAL A 119 -10.35 4.63 -0.91
N ASN A 120 -10.53 5.91 -0.59
CA ASN A 120 -9.78 6.97 -1.26
C ASN A 120 -8.35 7.00 -0.69
N MET A 121 -7.40 6.49 -1.46
CA MET A 121 -6.00 6.40 -1.06
C MET A 121 -5.24 7.74 -1.19
N GLY A 122 -5.86 8.76 -1.77
CA GLY A 122 -5.24 10.05 -2.03
C GLY A 122 -4.61 10.15 -3.41
N LYS A 123 -3.76 11.15 -3.59
CA LYS A 123 -3.01 11.38 -4.84
C LYS A 123 -1.65 10.68 -4.79
N PRO A 124 -1.17 10.14 -5.91
CA PRO A 124 0.20 9.66 -5.99
C PRO A 124 1.19 10.84 -5.93
N GLU A 125 2.36 10.58 -5.37
CA GLU A 125 3.52 11.46 -5.45
C GLU A 125 4.56 10.81 -6.37
N LEU A 126 5.08 11.58 -7.32
CA LEU A 126 5.98 11.10 -8.38
C LEU A 126 7.36 11.77 -8.34
N GLU A 127 7.52 12.84 -7.56
CA GLU A 127 8.81 13.51 -7.42
C GLU A 127 9.81 12.57 -6.70
N ALA A 128 10.94 12.27 -7.33
CA ALA A 128 11.93 11.29 -6.86
C ALA A 128 12.34 11.51 -5.40
N SER A 129 12.52 12.78 -5.00
CA SER A 129 12.88 13.13 -3.61
C SER A 129 11.79 12.82 -2.58
N LYS A 130 10.53 12.69 -3.03
CA LYS A 130 9.37 12.37 -2.19
C LYS A 130 8.94 10.92 -2.29
N VAL A 131 9.42 10.19 -3.32
CA VAL A 131 9.30 8.72 -3.39
C VAL A 131 10.30 7.98 -2.50
N PRO A 132 11.21 8.51 -1.93
CA PRO A 132 12.57 8.87 -1.81
C PRO A 132 13.54 7.96 -2.62
N VAL A 133 13.78 8.34 -3.85
CA VAL A 133 14.75 7.66 -4.74
C VAL A 133 15.97 8.55 -4.95
N ASP A 134 17.16 8.02 -4.67
CA ASP A 134 18.42 8.66 -5.06
C ASP A 134 18.69 8.39 -6.55
N VAL A 135 18.41 9.36 -7.38
CA VAL A 135 18.58 9.26 -8.84
C VAL A 135 20.04 9.09 -9.26
N ASN A 136 21.01 9.49 -8.42
CA ASN A 136 22.44 9.33 -8.71
C ASN A 136 22.91 7.88 -8.56
N ALA A 137 22.12 7.04 -7.92
CA ALA A 137 22.38 5.62 -7.75
C ALA A 137 21.79 4.74 -8.87
N LEU A 138 21.03 5.32 -9.80
CA LEU A 138 20.53 4.66 -11.01
C LEU A 138 21.68 4.45 -12.02
N VAL A 139 21.51 3.51 -12.95
CA VAL A 139 22.55 3.21 -13.96
C VAL A 139 22.77 4.41 -14.87
N GLU A 140 21.67 5.00 -15.36
CA GLU A 140 21.65 6.22 -16.13
C GLU A 140 20.30 6.91 -15.89
N TYR A 141 20.33 8.07 -15.20
CA TYR A 141 19.11 8.83 -15.01
C TYR A 141 18.85 9.73 -16.19
N LYS A 142 17.88 9.41 -17.00
CA LYS A 142 17.63 10.08 -18.28
C LYS A 142 16.91 11.42 -18.10
N ALA A 143 16.14 11.59 -17.02
CA ALA A 143 15.31 12.80 -16.74
C ALA A 143 14.48 13.27 -17.97
N ALA A 144 14.42 12.45 -19.00
CA ALA A 144 13.98 12.81 -20.35
C ALA A 144 12.45 12.97 -20.47
N TYR A 145 11.73 12.49 -19.47
CA TYR A 145 10.25 12.44 -19.51
C TYR A 145 9.61 13.83 -19.61
N ARG A 146 10.26 14.88 -19.05
CA ARG A 146 9.71 16.25 -19.07
C ARG A 146 9.36 16.74 -20.47
N ASN A 147 10.18 16.43 -21.46
CA ASN A 147 10.00 16.87 -22.84
C ASN A 147 9.29 15.82 -23.70
N THR A 148 9.49 14.54 -23.41
CA THR A 148 8.97 13.43 -24.22
C THR A 148 7.50 13.17 -23.89
N TYR A 149 7.14 13.12 -22.61
CA TYR A 149 5.80 12.76 -22.18
C TYR A 149 4.78 13.91 -22.29
N LYS A 150 5.16 15.17 -22.04
CA LYS A 150 4.23 16.30 -22.17
C LYS A 150 3.73 16.52 -23.61
N ASN A 151 4.46 16.02 -24.59
CA ASN A 151 4.15 16.14 -26.01
C ASN A 151 3.73 14.82 -26.68
N ASP A 152 3.70 13.70 -25.92
CA ASP A 152 3.30 12.41 -26.45
C ASP A 152 1.78 12.28 -26.45
N ALA A 153 1.18 12.38 -27.64
CA ALA A 153 -0.27 12.19 -27.82
C ALA A 153 -0.78 10.79 -27.45
N LYS A 154 0.12 9.86 -27.10
CA LYS A 154 -0.22 8.50 -26.64
C LYS A 154 -0.51 8.44 -25.14
N LEU A 155 0.01 9.39 -24.35
CA LEU A 155 -0.29 9.45 -22.93
C LEU A 155 -1.74 9.87 -22.69
N CYS A 156 -2.39 9.19 -21.75
CA CYS A 156 -3.71 9.60 -21.34
C CYS A 156 -3.66 10.96 -20.60
N PRO A 157 -4.72 11.78 -20.68
CA PRO A 157 -4.75 13.09 -20.02
C PRO A 157 -4.51 13.07 -18.51
N LEU A 158 -4.81 11.93 -17.85
CA LEU A 158 -4.55 11.75 -16.41
C LEU A 158 -3.05 11.61 -16.12
N ALA A 159 -2.31 10.90 -16.97
CA ALA A 159 -0.86 10.79 -16.85
C ALA A 159 -0.17 12.15 -17.02
N VAL A 160 -0.56 12.90 -18.03
CA VAL A 160 -0.05 14.26 -18.26
C VAL A 160 -0.30 15.14 -17.03
N LYS A 161 -1.53 15.09 -16.48
CA LYS A 161 -1.90 15.87 -15.30
C LYS A 161 -1.13 15.41 -14.04
N ALA A 162 -0.84 14.12 -13.90
CA ALA A 162 -0.09 13.59 -12.77
C ALA A 162 1.37 14.08 -12.75
N LEU A 163 1.92 14.38 -13.93
CA LEU A 163 3.27 14.91 -14.12
C LEU A 163 3.34 16.44 -14.07
N ASP A 164 2.19 17.15 -13.93
CA ASP A 164 2.21 18.59 -13.75
C ASP A 164 2.95 18.95 -12.46
N ASN A 165 3.98 19.82 -12.60
CA ASN A 165 4.86 20.29 -11.52
C ASN A 165 5.78 19.20 -10.89
N VAL A 166 5.93 18.05 -11.53
CA VAL A 166 6.96 17.06 -11.18
C VAL A 166 8.22 17.38 -11.98
N GLU A 167 9.36 17.53 -11.29
CA GLU A 167 10.65 17.88 -11.93
C GLU A 167 11.48 16.65 -12.23
N ASN A 168 11.54 15.73 -11.30
CA ASN A 168 12.41 14.55 -11.33
C ASN A 168 11.60 13.31 -10.97
N ALA A 169 10.81 12.78 -11.91
CA ALA A 169 10.18 11.47 -11.72
C ALA A 169 11.14 10.35 -12.14
N VAL A 170 10.99 9.20 -11.53
CA VAL A 170 11.65 7.96 -11.93
C VAL A 170 10.63 7.14 -12.71
N ILE A 171 10.73 7.15 -14.04
CA ILE A 171 9.81 6.45 -14.92
C ILE A 171 10.62 5.65 -15.92
N ASN A 172 10.52 4.31 -15.85
CA ASN A 172 11.23 3.40 -16.71
C ASN A 172 12.75 3.65 -16.73
N GLU A 173 13.32 3.85 -15.55
CA GLU A 173 14.74 4.13 -15.34
C GLU A 173 15.51 2.87 -14.92
N ALA A 174 16.70 2.67 -15.49
CA ALA A 174 17.46 1.45 -15.25
C ALA A 174 18.14 1.43 -13.87
N ILE A 175 17.97 0.31 -13.16
CA ILE A 175 18.65 0.00 -11.90
C ILE A 175 19.38 -1.35 -12.00
N LEU A 176 20.55 -1.46 -11.39
CA LEU A 176 21.35 -2.69 -11.39
C LEU A 176 21.17 -3.43 -10.06
N VAL A 177 20.40 -4.51 -10.07
CA VAL A 177 20.09 -5.33 -8.89
C VAL A 177 20.69 -6.72 -9.06
N ASP A 178 21.55 -7.15 -8.16
CA ASP A 178 22.24 -8.45 -8.17
C ASP A 178 22.88 -8.77 -9.56
N GLY A 179 23.51 -7.76 -10.16
CA GLY A 179 24.18 -7.87 -11.46
C GLY A 179 23.26 -7.91 -12.68
N LYS A 180 21.95 -7.80 -12.51
CA LYS A 180 20.95 -7.75 -13.59
C LYS A 180 20.33 -6.35 -13.64
N SER A 181 20.14 -5.84 -14.87
CA SER A 181 19.43 -4.57 -15.09
C SER A 181 17.92 -4.77 -15.06
N TYR A 182 17.23 -3.87 -14.37
CA TYR A 182 15.76 -3.77 -14.34
C TYR A 182 15.34 -2.33 -14.59
N ASP A 183 14.24 -2.14 -15.27
CA ASP A 183 13.62 -0.82 -15.41
C ASP A 183 12.59 -0.63 -14.31
N ILE A 184 12.63 0.51 -13.60
CA ILE A 184 11.78 0.82 -12.47
C ILE A 184 10.97 2.08 -12.70
N THR A 185 9.78 2.13 -12.09
CA THR A 185 8.98 3.35 -11.99
C THR A 185 8.64 3.59 -10.52
N GLY A 186 9.11 4.73 -10.00
CA GLY A 186 8.94 5.11 -8.60
C GLY A 186 7.62 5.84 -8.36
N VAL A 187 6.82 5.39 -7.38
CA VAL A 187 5.55 6.02 -6.99
C VAL A 187 5.41 5.99 -5.47
N SER A 188 5.02 7.10 -4.86
CA SER A 188 4.61 7.10 -3.45
C SER A 188 3.10 7.25 -3.31
N MET A 189 2.50 6.36 -2.52
CA MET A 189 1.09 6.45 -2.09
C MET A 189 0.98 6.81 -0.60
N GLY A 190 1.99 7.55 -0.09
CA GLY A 190 2.24 7.83 1.32
C GLY A 190 3.29 6.88 1.93
N ASN A 191 3.68 5.86 1.20
CA ASN A 191 4.83 4.99 1.40
C ASN A 191 5.47 4.70 0.03
N PRO A 192 6.79 4.42 -0.02
CA PRO A 192 7.52 4.26 -1.28
C PRO A 192 7.27 2.93 -1.96
N HIS A 193 7.10 2.99 -3.29
CA HIS A 193 6.97 1.84 -4.17
C HIS A 193 7.84 2.00 -5.40
N ASP A 194 8.46 0.92 -5.85
CA ASP A 194 9.03 0.79 -7.18
C ASP A 194 8.33 -0.33 -7.95
N ILE A 195 7.98 -0.06 -9.19
CA ILE A 195 7.27 -0.97 -10.05
C ILE A 195 8.20 -1.49 -11.13
N VAL A 196 8.35 -2.81 -11.20
CA VAL A 196 9.18 -3.55 -12.13
C VAL A 196 8.29 -4.37 -13.05
N TYR A 197 8.38 -4.12 -14.36
CA TYR A 197 7.64 -4.91 -15.33
C TYR A 197 8.45 -6.15 -15.74
N LEU A 198 7.81 -7.31 -15.62
CA LEU A 198 8.36 -8.60 -16.03
C LEU A 198 7.87 -8.97 -17.42
N ASP A 199 8.66 -9.78 -18.13
CA ASP A 199 8.28 -10.31 -19.44
C ASP A 199 6.97 -11.11 -19.33
N ASN A 200 6.05 -10.91 -20.28
CA ASN A 200 4.74 -11.53 -20.25
C ASN A 200 4.74 -13.03 -20.54
N ASP A 201 5.80 -13.57 -21.12
CA ASP A 201 6.00 -15.00 -21.36
C ASP A 201 6.58 -15.75 -20.15
N MET A 202 7.02 -15.03 -19.12
CA MET A 202 7.44 -15.59 -17.86
C MET A 202 6.21 -15.99 -17.02
N ASP A 203 6.25 -17.15 -16.37
CA ASP A 203 5.29 -17.50 -15.33
C ASP A 203 5.64 -16.76 -14.03
N ILE A 204 4.88 -15.69 -13.71
CA ILE A 204 5.14 -14.85 -12.53
C ILE A 204 5.08 -15.65 -11.21
N THR A 205 4.36 -16.77 -11.18
CA THR A 205 4.29 -17.61 -9.97
C THR A 205 5.61 -18.32 -9.68
N LYS A 206 6.47 -18.46 -10.69
CA LYS A 206 7.81 -19.06 -10.58
C LYS A 206 8.93 -18.04 -10.42
N PHE A 207 8.58 -16.75 -10.47
CA PHE A 207 9.57 -15.69 -10.21
C PHE A 207 10.06 -15.79 -8.77
N ASP A 208 11.37 -15.88 -8.56
CA ASP A 208 11.99 -16.08 -7.24
C ASP A 208 12.07 -14.73 -6.50
N ILE A 209 10.90 -14.26 -6.04
CA ILE A 209 10.76 -12.95 -5.39
C ILE A 209 11.50 -12.92 -4.03
N GLU A 210 11.56 -14.05 -3.31
CA GLU A 210 12.27 -14.14 -2.03
C GLU A 210 13.78 -13.96 -2.19
N LYS A 211 14.33 -14.40 -3.32
CA LYS A 211 15.74 -14.18 -3.65
C LYS A 211 16.01 -12.73 -4.06
N VAL A 212 15.16 -12.15 -4.89
CA VAL A 212 15.42 -10.85 -5.55
C VAL A 212 14.93 -9.68 -4.70
N GLY A 213 13.81 -9.82 -4.01
CA GLY A 213 13.16 -8.78 -3.21
C GLY A 213 14.06 -8.08 -2.20
N PRO A 214 14.88 -8.81 -1.41
CA PRO A 214 15.80 -8.18 -0.45
C PRO A 214 16.84 -7.26 -1.11
N TYR A 215 17.27 -7.55 -2.33
CA TYR A 215 18.22 -6.70 -3.06
C TYR A 215 17.58 -5.40 -3.54
N PHE A 216 16.29 -5.43 -3.93
CA PHE A 216 15.53 -4.22 -4.22
C PHE A 216 15.29 -3.41 -2.96
N GLU A 217 14.72 -4.05 -1.92
CA GLU A 217 14.39 -3.38 -0.65
C GLU A 217 15.57 -2.59 -0.08
N ASN A 218 16.78 -3.15 -0.15
CA ASN A 218 17.99 -2.58 0.44
C ASN A 218 18.92 -1.94 -0.59
N HIS A 219 18.46 -1.68 -1.81
CA HIS A 219 19.29 -1.09 -2.83
C HIS A 219 19.67 0.36 -2.47
N LYS A 220 20.90 0.77 -2.82
CA LYS A 220 21.43 2.11 -2.52
C LYS A 220 20.61 3.27 -3.09
N ALA A 221 19.83 3.04 -4.15
CA ALA A 221 18.90 4.02 -4.69
C ALA A 221 17.70 4.29 -3.77
N PHE A 222 17.47 3.48 -2.76
CA PHE A 222 16.32 3.58 -1.86
C PHE A 222 16.79 3.76 -0.40
N PRO A 223 17.18 4.98 0.01
CA PRO A 223 17.77 5.24 1.33
C PRO A 223 16.81 4.94 2.49
N GLU A 224 15.50 4.95 2.25
CA GLU A 224 14.46 4.60 3.24
C GLU A 224 13.91 3.18 3.03
N ARG A 225 14.58 2.37 2.20
CA ARG A 225 14.07 1.09 1.68
C ARG A 225 12.78 1.29 0.89
N ILE A 226 12.33 0.27 0.16
CA ILE A 226 11.19 0.39 -0.75
C ILE A 226 10.34 -0.89 -0.73
N ASN A 227 9.07 -0.77 -1.09
CA ASN A 227 8.25 -1.89 -1.51
C ASN A 227 8.39 -2.06 -3.02
N THR A 228 8.55 -3.29 -3.50
CA THR A 228 8.73 -3.56 -4.93
C THR A 228 7.58 -4.41 -5.46
N GLU A 229 6.90 -3.90 -6.45
CA GLU A 229 5.84 -4.59 -7.18
C GLU A 229 6.39 -5.16 -8.49
N PHE A 230 6.38 -6.49 -8.62
CA PHE A 230 6.72 -7.21 -9.85
C PHE A 230 5.44 -7.46 -10.64
N VAL A 231 5.36 -6.91 -11.86
CA VAL A 231 4.11 -6.75 -12.59
C VAL A 231 4.19 -7.33 -14.00
N GLN A 232 3.13 -8.00 -14.42
CA GLN A 232 2.88 -8.35 -15.82
C GLN A 232 1.61 -7.65 -16.31
N VAL A 233 1.67 -7.08 -17.50
CA VAL A 233 0.53 -6.47 -18.18
C VAL A 233 -0.12 -7.52 -19.07
N LEU A 234 -1.22 -8.12 -18.62
CA LEU A 234 -1.91 -9.17 -19.38
C LEU A 234 -2.75 -8.58 -20.51
N ASP A 235 -3.44 -7.49 -20.25
CA ASP A 235 -4.20 -6.71 -21.23
C ASP A 235 -4.45 -5.27 -20.72
N ARG A 236 -5.22 -4.48 -21.47
CA ARG A 236 -5.51 -3.08 -21.11
C ARG A 236 -6.31 -2.90 -19.80
N LYS A 237 -6.78 -3.96 -19.18
CA LYS A 237 -7.63 -3.92 -17.98
C LYS A 237 -7.12 -4.83 -16.86
N THR A 238 -6.13 -5.66 -17.16
CA THR A 238 -5.70 -6.72 -16.26
C THR A 238 -4.20 -6.70 -16.05
N LEU A 239 -3.78 -6.56 -14.81
CA LEU A 239 -2.40 -6.68 -14.36
C LEU A 239 -2.29 -7.89 -13.43
N ASN A 240 -1.18 -8.62 -13.53
CA ASN A 240 -0.80 -9.64 -12.57
C ASN A 240 0.37 -9.11 -11.75
N MET A 241 0.33 -9.21 -10.43
CA MET A 241 1.28 -8.55 -9.54
C MET A 241 1.64 -9.45 -8.37
N ARG A 242 2.94 -9.49 -8.05
CA ARG A 242 3.46 -9.95 -6.76
C ARG A 242 4.22 -8.81 -6.11
N VAL A 243 4.23 -8.75 -4.78
CA VAL A 243 4.84 -7.65 -4.03
C VAL A 243 5.80 -8.15 -2.97
N TRP A 244 6.95 -7.49 -2.89
CA TRP A 244 7.88 -7.55 -1.76
C TRP A 244 7.73 -6.29 -0.92
N GLU A 245 7.19 -6.43 0.28
CA GLU A 245 7.01 -5.28 1.19
C GLU A 245 8.22 -5.10 2.10
N ARG A 246 8.70 -3.88 2.22
CA ARG A 246 9.84 -3.53 3.09
C ARG A 246 9.58 -3.95 4.54
N GLY A 247 10.50 -4.74 5.09
CA GLY A 247 10.42 -5.25 6.45
C GLY A 247 9.44 -6.42 6.67
N SER A 248 8.71 -6.85 5.63
CA SER A 248 7.70 -7.92 5.75
C SER A 248 7.94 -9.08 4.78
N GLY A 249 8.67 -8.83 3.68
CA GLY A 249 8.86 -9.84 2.65
C GLY A 249 7.67 -9.93 1.68
N GLU A 250 7.50 -11.08 1.01
CA GLU A 250 6.36 -11.28 0.12
C GLU A 250 5.06 -11.35 0.92
N THR A 251 4.07 -10.56 0.49
CA THR A 251 2.71 -10.56 1.05
C THR A 251 1.67 -10.85 -0.02
N PHE A 252 0.49 -11.29 0.37
CA PHE A 252 -0.58 -11.63 -0.58
C PHE A 252 -1.16 -10.41 -1.29
N ALA A 253 -1.11 -9.23 -0.69
CA ALA A 253 -1.58 -8.00 -1.30
C ALA A 253 -1.14 -6.75 -0.52
N CYS A 254 -0.63 -5.77 -1.25
CA CYS A 254 -0.37 -4.41 -0.77
C CYS A 254 -1.36 -3.43 -1.42
N GLY A 255 -2.22 -2.78 -0.62
CA GLY A 255 -3.24 -1.86 -1.13
C GLY A 255 -2.65 -0.60 -1.75
N THR A 256 -1.60 -0.03 -1.15
CA THR A 256 -0.84 1.11 -1.69
C THR A 256 -0.04 0.69 -2.92
N GLY A 257 0.59 -0.49 -2.89
CA GLY A 257 1.30 -1.06 -4.02
C GLY A 257 0.42 -1.29 -5.24
N THR A 258 -0.82 -1.78 -5.04
CA THR A 258 -1.80 -1.89 -6.13
C THR A 258 -2.11 -0.54 -6.77
N CYS A 259 -2.28 0.51 -5.95
CA CYS A 259 -2.50 1.87 -6.47
C CYS A 259 -1.27 2.39 -7.22
N ALA A 260 -0.07 2.20 -6.66
CA ALA A 260 1.19 2.60 -7.28
C ALA A 260 1.40 1.89 -8.64
N THR A 261 1.09 0.59 -8.70
CA THR A 261 1.15 -0.21 -9.94
C THR A 261 0.24 0.34 -11.03
N VAL A 262 -1.01 0.69 -10.69
CA VAL A 262 -1.93 1.31 -11.66
C VAL A 262 -1.40 2.66 -12.15
N VAL A 263 -0.89 3.49 -11.24
CA VAL A 263 -0.28 4.79 -11.61
C VAL A 263 0.91 4.58 -12.53
N ALA A 264 1.85 3.72 -12.17
CA ALA A 264 3.01 3.41 -13.00
C ALA A 264 2.61 2.87 -14.37
N THR A 265 1.61 1.99 -14.45
CA THR A 265 1.13 1.41 -15.73
C THR A 265 0.48 2.46 -16.63
N VAL A 266 -0.13 3.50 -16.07
CA VAL A 266 -0.67 4.62 -16.84
C VAL A 266 0.46 5.53 -17.36
N LEU A 267 1.59 5.60 -16.67
CA LEU A 267 2.75 6.40 -17.04
C LEU A 267 3.66 5.72 -18.08
N ASN A 268 3.69 4.39 -18.15
CA ASN A 268 4.46 3.58 -19.10
C ASN A 268 3.62 3.11 -20.28
#